data_eb55f8d3609627a29e76b4f555363698
#
_entry.id   eb55f8d3609627a29e76b4f555363698
#
_cell.length_a   1.000
_cell.length_b   1.000
_cell.length_c   1.000
_cell.angle_alpha   90.00
_cell.angle_beta   90.00
_cell.angle_gamma   90.00
#
_symmetry.space_group_name_H-M   'P 1'
#
loop_
_entity.id
_entity.type
_entity.pdbx_description
1 polymer ?
#
loop_
_entity_poly.entity_id
_entity_poly.type
_entity_poly.pdbx_seq_one_letter_code
_entity_poly.pdbx_strand_id
1 'polypeptide(L)'
;MKQHSVREAWLEDAVRHLEPVFSKAGYAIPPVRVSCGFPASSSPRTTLGQCWPRERSGGGVNEIFISPKLDDPVQLLDTLVHELCHAVDDCFSGHGEDFKGIAQTVGLEGPARMAHATEELMVRLMMISQELGPYPHQAIVFPPPRPSNASRNKAKCGQCGYEVTLLKKWATYRAPICPKDNIRMQEAVTETIENTTEHDTESVTGSKPKADEIRRAIS
;
A
#
# COMPACT_ATOMS: atom_id res chain seq x y z
N MET A 1 26.62 -12.50 10.49
CA MET A 1 25.56 -11.65 9.97
C MET A 1 26.21 -10.45 9.28
N LYS A 2 25.85 -10.19 8.05
CA LYS A 2 26.35 -9.01 7.30
C LYS A 2 25.69 -7.77 7.89
N GLN A 3 26.46 -6.70 8.05
CA GLN A 3 25.93 -5.43 8.56
C GLN A 3 26.00 -4.39 7.44
N HIS A 4 24.85 -3.86 7.06
CA HIS A 4 24.76 -2.80 6.07
C HIS A 4 24.69 -1.44 6.76
N SER A 5 25.44 -0.47 6.27
CA SER A 5 25.50 0.89 6.85
C SER A 5 24.36 1.79 6.36
N VAL A 6 23.79 1.49 5.19
CA VAL A 6 22.73 2.28 4.56
C VAL A 6 21.66 1.36 3.95
N ARG A 7 20.45 1.88 3.83
CA ARG A 7 19.27 1.16 3.31
C ARG A 7 19.48 0.64 1.89
N GLU A 8 20.01 1.48 1.04
CA GLU A 8 20.23 1.19 -0.37
C GLU A 8 21.19 0.01 -0.56
N ALA A 9 22.27 -0.06 0.23
CA ALA A 9 23.19 -1.19 0.19
C ALA A 9 22.53 -2.52 0.61
N TRP A 10 21.62 -2.48 1.59
CA TRP A 10 20.83 -3.63 2.00
C TRP A 10 19.86 -4.05 0.88
N LEU A 11 19.18 -3.08 0.25
CA LEU A 11 18.23 -3.32 -0.84
C LEU A 11 18.92 -3.90 -2.09
N GLU A 12 20.10 -3.37 -2.46
CA GLU A 12 20.89 -3.91 -3.55
C GLU A 12 21.35 -5.36 -3.28
N ASP A 13 21.72 -5.64 -2.04
CA ASP A 13 22.10 -6.99 -1.62
C ASP A 13 20.88 -7.93 -1.63
N ALA A 14 19.71 -7.43 -1.21
CA ALA A 14 18.46 -8.16 -1.27
C ALA A 14 18.09 -8.58 -2.71
N VAL A 15 18.24 -7.69 -3.69
CA VAL A 15 18.03 -8.05 -5.12
C VAL A 15 18.92 -9.22 -5.51
N ARG A 16 20.23 -9.19 -5.16
CA ARG A 16 21.15 -10.30 -5.47
C ARG A 16 20.73 -11.62 -4.81
N HIS A 17 20.23 -11.59 -3.58
CA HIS A 17 19.75 -12.79 -2.87
C HIS A 17 18.42 -13.32 -3.46
N LEU A 18 17.65 -12.47 -4.13
CA LEU A 18 16.41 -12.86 -4.83
C LEU A 18 16.63 -13.40 -6.24
N GLU A 19 17.80 -13.14 -6.89
CA GLU A 19 18.10 -13.67 -8.22
C GLU A 19 17.87 -15.19 -8.36
N PRO A 20 18.27 -16.06 -7.40
CA PRO A 20 17.99 -17.48 -7.47
C PRO A 20 16.50 -17.84 -7.45
N VAL A 21 15.66 -17.03 -6.78
CA VAL A 21 14.20 -17.22 -6.72
C VAL A 21 13.61 -17.00 -8.12
N PHE A 22 13.97 -15.91 -8.76
CA PHE A 22 13.52 -15.59 -10.12
C PHE A 22 14.09 -16.55 -11.17
N SER A 23 15.36 -16.90 -11.06
CA SER A 23 16.01 -17.85 -11.97
C SER A 23 15.36 -19.24 -11.90
N LYS A 24 14.99 -19.73 -10.71
CA LYS A 24 14.25 -20.99 -10.54
C LYS A 24 12.88 -20.92 -11.23
N ALA A 25 12.25 -19.74 -11.22
CA ALA A 25 10.98 -19.47 -11.90
C ALA A 25 11.12 -19.26 -13.42
N GLY A 26 12.34 -19.29 -13.97
CA GLY A 26 12.62 -19.10 -15.39
C GLY A 26 12.73 -17.64 -15.82
N TYR A 27 12.83 -16.70 -14.87
CA TYR A 27 12.96 -15.28 -15.15
C TYR A 27 14.36 -14.77 -14.77
N ALA A 28 14.82 -13.75 -15.48
CA ALA A 28 15.99 -12.97 -15.11
C ALA A 28 15.54 -11.60 -14.59
N ILE A 29 16.05 -11.18 -13.44
CA ILE A 29 15.85 -9.81 -12.96
C ILE A 29 16.63 -8.87 -13.89
N PRO A 30 15.96 -7.88 -14.53
CA PRO A 30 16.68 -6.90 -15.34
C PRO A 30 17.51 -5.96 -14.46
N PRO A 31 18.38 -5.13 -15.04
CA PRO A 31 19.04 -4.07 -14.27
C PRO A 31 18.00 -3.16 -13.58
N VAL A 32 18.07 -3.13 -12.26
CA VAL A 32 17.18 -2.32 -11.41
C VAL A 32 17.99 -1.43 -10.49
N ARG A 33 17.40 -0.30 -10.09
CA ARG A 33 17.88 0.53 -8.99
C ARG A 33 16.80 0.57 -7.92
N VAL A 34 17.15 0.18 -6.68
CA VAL A 34 16.20 0.12 -5.57
C VAL A 34 16.56 1.17 -4.53
N SER A 35 15.58 1.95 -4.11
CA SER A 35 15.74 3.02 -3.12
C SER A 35 14.62 3.00 -2.09
N CYS A 36 14.92 3.44 -0.88
CA CYS A 36 13.91 3.69 0.13
C CYS A 36 13.32 5.10 -0.07
N GLY A 37 12.06 5.17 -0.47
CA GLY A 37 11.38 6.43 -0.73
C GLY A 37 9.88 6.28 -0.81
N PHE A 38 9.16 7.39 -0.73
CA PHE A 38 7.71 7.34 -0.92
C PHE A 38 7.38 7.12 -2.39
N PRO A 39 6.55 6.10 -2.70
CA PRO A 39 6.01 5.94 -4.05
C PRO A 39 5.27 7.20 -4.51
N ALA A 40 5.42 7.56 -5.78
CA ALA A 40 4.71 8.68 -6.39
C ALA A 40 3.24 8.31 -6.65
N SER A 41 2.52 7.95 -5.62
CA SER A 41 1.11 7.56 -5.69
C SER A 41 0.21 8.57 -4.97
N SER A 42 -1.08 8.58 -5.34
CA SER A 42 -2.09 9.38 -4.64
C SER A 42 -2.36 8.89 -3.20
N SER A 43 -1.85 7.71 -2.86
CA SER A 43 -2.08 7.06 -1.57
C SER A 43 -0.78 6.56 -0.92
N PRO A 44 0.16 7.45 -0.55
CA PRO A 44 1.44 7.06 0.05
C PRO A 44 1.28 6.32 1.39
N ARG A 45 0.09 6.39 2.00
CA ARG A 45 -0.23 5.68 3.23
C ARG A 45 -0.46 4.17 3.03
N THR A 46 -0.89 3.75 1.85
CA THR A 46 -1.26 2.36 1.55
C THR A 46 -0.30 1.70 0.57
N THR A 47 0.38 2.47 -0.28
CA THR A 47 1.35 1.95 -1.24
C THR A 47 2.65 1.61 -0.53
N LEU A 48 3.10 0.35 -0.66
CA LEU A 48 4.31 -0.17 -0.02
C LEU A 48 5.51 -0.20 -0.96
N GLY A 49 5.27 -0.35 -2.26
CA GLY A 49 6.30 -0.33 -3.29
C GLY A 49 5.80 0.31 -4.58
N GLN A 50 6.72 0.62 -5.47
CA GLN A 50 6.43 1.09 -6.82
C GLN A 50 7.61 0.81 -7.74
N CYS A 51 7.35 0.19 -8.88
CA CYS A 51 8.31 0.04 -9.96
C CYS A 51 8.00 1.03 -11.10
N TRP A 52 9.04 1.65 -11.65
CA TRP A 52 8.98 2.50 -12.82
C TRP A 52 9.65 1.83 -14.01
N PRO A 53 9.06 1.90 -15.22
CA PRO A 53 9.65 1.30 -16.42
C PRO A 53 10.94 2.03 -16.83
N ARG A 54 11.81 1.32 -17.51
CA ARG A 54 13.12 1.83 -17.97
C ARG A 54 13.04 3.10 -18.80
N GLU A 55 12.00 3.24 -19.62
CA GLU A 55 11.79 4.43 -20.45
C GLU A 55 11.57 5.72 -19.64
N ARG A 56 11.16 5.59 -18.36
CA ARG A 56 10.94 6.73 -17.44
C ARG A 56 12.17 7.05 -16.60
N SER A 57 13.20 6.25 -16.68
CA SER A 57 14.48 6.46 -15.99
C SER A 57 15.53 7.02 -16.93
N GLY A 58 16.15 8.13 -16.56
CA GLY A 58 17.29 8.69 -17.30
C GLY A 58 18.50 7.75 -17.37
N GLY A 59 18.55 6.75 -16.50
CA GLY A 59 19.59 5.70 -16.49
C GLY A 59 19.26 4.47 -17.33
N GLY A 60 18.07 4.39 -17.93
CA GLY A 60 17.64 3.24 -18.73
C GLY A 60 17.48 1.93 -17.94
N VAL A 61 17.21 2.02 -16.63
CA VAL A 61 16.99 0.89 -15.72
C VAL A 61 15.63 1.05 -15.04
N ASN A 62 15.04 -0.06 -14.57
CA ASN A 62 13.84 0.06 -13.75
C ASN A 62 14.18 0.69 -12.40
N GLU A 63 13.40 1.68 -11.96
CA GLU A 63 13.54 2.32 -10.66
C GLU A 63 12.48 1.77 -9.71
N ILE A 64 12.91 1.19 -8.59
CA ILE A 64 12.03 0.63 -7.57
C ILE A 64 12.12 1.46 -6.31
N PHE A 65 10.98 1.90 -5.80
CA PHE A 65 10.86 2.60 -4.52
C PHE A 65 10.15 1.72 -3.50
N ILE A 66 10.82 1.47 -2.37
CA ILE A 66 10.24 0.77 -1.22
C ILE A 66 9.86 1.80 -0.17
N SER A 67 8.64 1.73 0.28
CA SER A 67 8.09 2.72 1.23
C SER A 67 8.86 2.74 2.55
N PRO A 68 9.23 3.92 3.08
CA PRO A 68 9.86 4.05 4.39
C PRO A 68 8.94 3.70 5.58
N LYS A 69 7.74 3.21 5.32
CA LYS A 69 6.85 2.59 6.33
C LYS A 69 7.28 1.17 6.70
N LEU A 70 8.08 0.53 5.85
CA LEU A 70 8.55 -0.82 6.05
C LEU A 70 9.89 -0.80 6.75
N ASP A 71 9.99 -1.47 7.89
CA ASP A 71 11.22 -1.74 8.62
C ASP A 71 11.41 -3.22 8.96
N ASP A 72 10.37 -4.05 8.81
CA ASP A 72 10.48 -5.50 8.88
C ASP A 72 11.14 -6.05 7.61
N PRO A 73 12.30 -6.76 7.73
CA PRO A 73 13.02 -7.26 6.57
C PRO A 73 12.22 -8.24 5.70
N VAL A 74 11.34 -9.05 6.29
CA VAL A 74 10.57 -10.06 5.55
C VAL A 74 9.45 -9.41 4.75
N GLN A 75 8.71 -8.47 5.36
CA GLN A 75 7.67 -7.70 4.66
C GLN A 75 8.28 -6.85 3.53
N LEU A 76 9.48 -6.33 3.76
CA LEU A 76 10.20 -5.57 2.75
C LEU A 76 10.59 -6.46 1.57
N LEU A 77 11.12 -7.67 1.83
CA LEU A 77 11.46 -8.65 0.80
C LEU A 77 10.23 -9.09 0.01
N ASP A 78 9.10 -9.33 0.67
CA ASP A 78 7.83 -9.67 0.01
C ASP A 78 7.40 -8.54 -0.95
N THR A 79 7.41 -7.29 -0.49
CA THR A 79 7.16 -6.12 -1.33
C THR A 79 8.16 -6.02 -2.49
N LEU A 80 9.44 -6.25 -2.22
CA LEU A 80 10.49 -6.17 -3.24
C LEU A 80 10.30 -7.24 -4.33
N VAL A 81 9.90 -8.48 -3.97
CA VAL A 81 9.56 -9.52 -4.95
C VAL A 81 8.42 -9.05 -5.86
N HIS A 82 7.38 -8.44 -5.30
CA HIS A 82 6.27 -7.88 -6.07
C HIS A 82 6.75 -6.84 -7.10
N GLU A 83 7.58 -5.89 -6.67
CA GLU A 83 8.10 -4.84 -7.55
C GLU A 83 9.10 -5.38 -8.58
N LEU A 84 9.85 -6.43 -8.24
CA LEU A 84 10.71 -7.12 -9.19
C LEU A 84 9.92 -7.89 -10.25
N CYS A 85 8.74 -8.42 -9.93
CA CYS A 85 7.82 -8.99 -10.93
C CYS A 85 7.39 -7.93 -11.95
N HIS A 86 7.12 -6.69 -11.51
CA HIS A 86 6.89 -5.57 -12.43
C HIS A 86 8.12 -5.25 -13.29
N ALA A 87 9.31 -5.29 -12.73
CA ALA A 87 10.54 -5.04 -13.50
C ALA A 87 10.79 -6.09 -14.59
N VAL A 88 10.42 -7.36 -14.35
CA VAL A 88 10.57 -8.45 -15.33
C VAL A 88 9.83 -8.18 -16.63
N ASP A 89 8.64 -7.57 -16.59
CA ASP A 89 7.88 -7.18 -17.78
C ASP A 89 7.97 -5.68 -18.10
N ASP A 90 8.95 -5.00 -17.51
CA ASP A 90 9.17 -3.56 -17.66
C ASP A 90 7.93 -2.70 -17.33
N CYS A 91 7.14 -3.15 -16.36
CA CYS A 91 5.87 -2.52 -15.92
C CYS A 91 4.79 -2.45 -17.02
N PHE A 92 4.95 -3.18 -18.13
CA PHE A 92 4.09 -3.08 -19.31
C PHE A 92 2.65 -3.52 -19.02
N SER A 93 2.49 -4.65 -18.34
CA SER A 93 1.16 -5.24 -18.09
C SER A 93 0.46 -4.65 -16.85
N GLY A 94 1.13 -3.78 -16.08
CA GLY A 94 0.64 -3.32 -14.79
C GLY A 94 0.31 -4.51 -13.87
N HIS A 95 -0.97 -4.71 -13.51
CA HIS A 95 -1.43 -5.88 -12.74
C HIS A 95 -2.30 -6.82 -13.61
N GLY A 96 -2.05 -6.86 -14.93
CA GLY A 96 -2.73 -7.72 -15.89
C GLY A 96 -2.29 -9.18 -15.82
N GLU A 97 -2.68 -9.95 -16.84
CA GLU A 97 -2.46 -11.41 -16.83
C GLU A 97 -0.98 -11.79 -16.90
N ASP A 98 -0.16 -11.05 -17.65
CA ASP A 98 1.28 -11.34 -17.74
C ASP A 98 1.96 -11.14 -16.38
N PHE A 99 1.68 -10.02 -15.69
CA PHE A 99 2.15 -9.81 -14.32
C PHE A 99 1.71 -10.95 -13.39
N LYS A 100 0.42 -11.36 -13.46
CA LYS A 100 -0.09 -12.46 -12.63
C LYS A 100 0.66 -13.76 -12.90
N GLY A 101 0.92 -14.07 -14.17
CA GLY A 101 1.68 -15.25 -14.57
C GLY A 101 3.10 -15.25 -13.98
N ILE A 102 3.80 -14.12 -14.08
CA ILE A 102 5.13 -13.93 -13.46
C ILE A 102 5.05 -14.10 -11.95
N ALA A 103 4.14 -13.35 -11.30
CA ALA A 103 3.98 -13.34 -9.85
C ALA A 103 3.70 -14.74 -9.28
N GLN A 104 2.76 -15.48 -9.89
CA GLN A 104 2.42 -16.84 -9.48
C GLN A 104 3.59 -17.81 -9.67
N THR A 105 4.32 -17.70 -10.80
CA THR A 105 5.48 -18.58 -11.06
C THR A 105 6.64 -18.33 -10.10
N VAL A 106 6.83 -17.06 -9.67
CA VAL A 106 7.82 -16.68 -8.67
C VAL A 106 7.41 -17.12 -7.26
N GLY A 107 6.11 -17.34 -7.02
CA GLY A 107 5.56 -17.81 -5.74
C GLY A 107 4.77 -16.75 -4.99
N LEU A 108 4.20 -15.76 -5.68
CA LEU A 108 3.22 -14.84 -5.09
C LEU A 108 1.79 -15.36 -5.32
N GLU A 109 0.90 -15.10 -4.38
CA GLU A 109 -0.53 -15.47 -4.43
C GLU A 109 -1.43 -14.31 -4.02
N GLY A 110 -2.75 -14.48 -4.27
CA GLY A 110 -3.76 -13.48 -3.95
C GLY A 110 -4.08 -12.54 -5.12
N PRO A 111 -4.88 -11.48 -4.87
CA PRO A 111 -5.22 -10.49 -5.89
C PRO A 111 -3.97 -9.75 -6.37
N ALA A 112 -3.79 -9.57 -7.69
CA ALA A 112 -2.56 -9.07 -8.30
C ALA A 112 -2.00 -7.78 -7.64
N ARG A 113 -2.86 -6.83 -7.25
CA ARG A 113 -2.44 -5.59 -6.56
C ARG A 113 -1.99 -5.79 -5.10
N MET A 114 -2.31 -6.93 -4.51
CA MET A 114 -2.08 -7.27 -3.11
C MET A 114 -1.42 -8.66 -3.01
N ALA A 115 -0.81 -9.12 -4.10
CA ALA A 115 -0.14 -10.40 -4.14
C ALA A 115 1.00 -10.42 -3.12
N HIS A 116 1.08 -11.50 -2.38
CA HIS A 116 2.03 -11.73 -1.29
C HIS A 116 2.65 -13.12 -1.41
N ALA A 117 3.74 -13.35 -0.71
CA ALA A 117 4.46 -14.61 -0.77
C ALA A 117 3.60 -15.80 -0.31
N THR A 118 3.60 -16.88 -1.09
CA THR A 118 3.13 -18.19 -0.65
C THR A 118 3.93 -18.67 0.58
N GLU A 119 3.45 -19.69 1.27
CA GLU A 119 4.17 -20.24 2.42
C GLU A 119 5.60 -20.70 2.05
N GLU A 120 5.78 -21.32 0.87
CA GLU A 120 7.10 -21.77 0.41
C GLU A 120 8.05 -20.58 0.18
N LEU A 121 7.57 -19.55 -0.51
CA LEU A 121 8.36 -18.33 -0.76
C LEU A 121 8.63 -17.60 0.57
N MET A 122 7.67 -17.51 1.46
CA MET A 122 7.82 -16.86 2.78
C MET A 122 8.97 -17.48 3.59
N VAL A 123 9.06 -18.81 3.63
CA VAL A 123 10.18 -19.50 4.27
C VAL A 123 11.52 -19.09 3.64
N ARG A 124 11.56 -18.99 2.31
CA ARG A 124 12.77 -18.54 1.60
C ARG A 124 13.13 -17.11 1.94
N LEU A 125 12.14 -16.19 1.99
CA LEU A 125 12.35 -14.79 2.36
C LEU A 125 12.87 -14.65 3.80
N MET A 126 12.38 -15.48 4.74
CA MET A 126 12.91 -15.53 6.10
C MET A 126 14.38 -15.94 6.14
N MET A 127 14.77 -16.93 5.34
CA MET A 127 16.19 -17.33 5.23
C MET A 127 17.05 -16.19 4.67
N ILE A 128 16.60 -15.56 3.59
CA ILE A 128 17.28 -14.41 2.97
C ILE A 128 17.42 -13.27 4.00
N SER A 129 16.37 -12.97 4.76
CA SER A 129 16.41 -11.92 5.79
C SER A 129 17.47 -12.19 6.88
N GLN A 130 17.64 -13.46 7.27
CA GLN A 130 18.69 -13.87 8.22
C GLN A 130 20.10 -13.70 7.65
N GLU A 131 20.30 -14.03 6.36
CA GLU A 131 21.57 -13.87 5.65
C GLU A 131 21.94 -12.37 5.51
N LEU A 132 20.97 -11.53 5.15
CA LEU A 132 21.15 -10.09 5.00
C LEU A 132 21.37 -9.36 6.34
N GLY A 133 20.80 -9.89 7.42
CA GLY A 133 20.77 -9.21 8.71
C GLY A 133 19.73 -8.08 8.78
N PRO A 134 19.76 -7.27 9.85
CA PRO A 134 18.75 -6.24 10.07
C PRO A 134 18.76 -5.18 8.97
N TYR A 135 17.57 -4.76 8.55
CA TYR A 135 17.42 -3.62 7.67
C TYR A 135 17.73 -2.33 8.44
N PRO A 136 18.70 -1.50 7.99
CA PRO A 136 19.16 -0.33 8.74
C PRO A 136 18.19 0.84 8.63
N HIS A 137 16.94 0.65 9.06
CA HIS A 137 15.87 1.63 8.98
C HIS A 137 14.88 1.44 10.12
N GLN A 138 14.20 2.53 10.50
CA GLN A 138 13.04 2.52 11.38
C GLN A 138 11.85 3.12 10.61
N ALA A 139 10.70 2.45 10.72
CA ALA A 139 9.51 2.83 9.98
C ALA A 139 9.05 4.26 10.26
N ILE A 140 8.67 4.99 9.22
CA ILE A 140 7.99 6.27 9.36
C ILE A 140 6.52 6.02 9.67
N VAL A 141 6.07 6.49 10.82
CA VAL A 141 4.67 6.42 11.24
C VAL A 141 3.91 7.66 10.77
N PHE A 142 2.89 7.45 9.94
CA PHE A 142 2.01 8.54 9.54
C PHE A 142 1.09 8.96 10.69
N PRO A 143 0.88 10.26 10.89
CA PRO A 143 -0.15 10.72 11.81
C PRO A 143 -1.52 10.18 11.36
N PRO A 144 -2.49 10.00 12.27
CA PRO A 144 -3.83 9.57 11.88
C PRO A 144 -4.40 10.50 10.80
N PRO A 145 -5.22 9.98 9.88
CA PRO A 145 -5.89 10.81 8.89
C PRO A 145 -6.62 11.93 9.61
N ARG A 146 -6.44 13.17 9.15
CA ARG A 146 -7.28 14.25 9.67
C ARG A 146 -8.72 13.88 9.37
N PRO A 147 -9.64 14.00 10.36
CA PRO A 147 -11.05 13.80 10.08
C PRO A 147 -11.40 14.66 8.87
N SER A 148 -11.89 14.03 7.81
CA SER A 148 -12.36 14.77 6.66
C SER A 148 -13.63 15.51 7.09
N ASN A 149 -13.50 16.76 7.51
CA ASN A 149 -14.64 17.68 7.66
C ASN A 149 -15.25 18.04 6.28
N ALA A 150 -14.88 17.32 5.26
CA ALA A 150 -15.38 17.44 3.91
C ALA A 150 -16.62 16.56 3.72
N SER A 151 -17.66 16.77 4.50
CA SER A 151 -19.01 16.69 3.96
C SER A 151 -19.07 17.75 2.85
N ARG A 152 -18.68 17.36 1.65
CA ARG A 152 -18.76 18.21 0.46
C ARG A 152 -20.23 18.29 0.11
N ASN A 153 -20.89 19.39 0.49
CA ASN A 153 -22.27 19.60 0.09
C ASN A 153 -22.30 19.64 -1.44
N LYS A 154 -23.22 18.89 -2.01
CA LYS A 154 -23.45 18.88 -3.45
C LYS A 154 -24.77 19.58 -3.74
N ALA A 155 -24.82 20.30 -4.84
CA ALA A 155 -26.06 20.81 -5.37
C ALA A 155 -26.29 20.24 -6.77
N LYS A 156 -27.52 19.83 -7.07
CA LYS A 156 -27.91 19.20 -8.32
C LYS A 156 -29.07 19.95 -8.98
N CYS A 157 -29.00 20.15 -10.28
CA CYS A 157 -30.12 20.69 -11.04
C CYS A 157 -31.19 19.63 -11.24
N GLY A 158 -32.44 19.94 -10.86
CA GLY A 158 -33.57 19.02 -11.02
C GLY A 158 -33.97 18.79 -12.48
N GLN A 159 -33.60 19.67 -13.41
CA GLN A 159 -33.96 19.53 -14.84
C GLN A 159 -32.89 18.78 -15.63
N CYS A 160 -31.63 19.24 -15.61
CA CYS A 160 -30.59 18.66 -16.46
C CYS A 160 -29.60 17.76 -15.72
N GLY A 161 -29.74 17.62 -14.41
CA GLY A 161 -28.83 16.78 -13.61
C GLY A 161 -27.43 17.36 -13.37
N TYR A 162 -27.15 18.59 -13.82
CA TYR A 162 -25.85 19.25 -13.57
C TYR A 162 -25.57 19.32 -12.08
N GLU A 163 -24.37 18.87 -11.67
CA GLU A 163 -23.97 18.75 -10.26
C GLU A 163 -22.74 19.62 -9.99
N VAL A 164 -22.72 20.30 -8.85
CA VAL A 164 -21.59 21.07 -8.35
C VAL A 164 -21.29 20.71 -6.91
N THR A 165 -20.01 20.76 -6.54
CA THR A 165 -19.55 20.58 -5.17
C THR A 165 -19.37 21.94 -4.51
N LEU A 166 -20.01 22.16 -3.37
CA LEU A 166 -19.95 23.39 -2.61
C LEU A 166 -18.98 23.25 -1.44
N LEU A 167 -18.12 24.24 -1.25
CA LEU A 167 -17.36 24.34 0.01
C LEU A 167 -18.33 24.63 1.15
N LYS A 168 -18.07 24.06 2.34
CA LYS A 168 -18.91 24.21 3.53
C LYS A 168 -19.30 25.67 3.83
N LYS A 169 -18.35 26.61 3.68
CA LYS A 169 -18.61 28.04 3.88
C LYS A 169 -19.63 28.64 2.92
N TRP A 170 -19.80 28.06 1.72
CA TRP A 170 -20.77 28.51 0.72
C TRP A 170 -22.09 27.77 0.79
N ALA A 171 -22.10 26.58 1.42
CA ALA A 171 -23.32 25.83 1.66
C ALA A 171 -24.28 26.50 2.66
N THR A 172 -23.79 27.44 3.47
CA THR A 172 -24.65 28.27 4.36
C THR A 172 -25.44 29.32 3.60
N TYR A 173 -25.05 29.61 2.35
CA TYR A 173 -25.81 30.44 1.44
C TYR A 173 -26.76 29.55 0.61
N ARG A 174 -27.62 30.15 -0.16
CA ARG A 174 -28.53 29.37 -1.02
C ARG A 174 -27.77 28.61 -2.11
N ALA A 175 -28.30 27.43 -2.51
CA ALA A 175 -27.76 26.67 -3.62
C ALA A 175 -27.63 27.52 -4.90
N PRO A 176 -26.59 27.29 -5.73
CA PRO A 176 -26.33 28.11 -6.92
C PRO A 176 -27.43 27.93 -7.99
N ILE A 177 -27.39 28.80 -9.00
CA ILE A 177 -28.26 28.71 -10.17
C ILE A 177 -27.58 27.82 -11.20
N CYS A 178 -28.32 26.90 -11.81
CA CYS A 178 -27.82 26.06 -12.91
C CYS A 178 -27.48 26.94 -14.12
N PRO A 179 -26.25 26.83 -14.65
CA PRO A 179 -25.84 27.67 -15.79
C PRO A 179 -26.56 27.29 -17.10
N LYS A 180 -27.12 26.08 -17.20
CA LYS A 180 -27.83 25.60 -18.38
C LYS A 180 -29.31 26.00 -18.35
N ASP A 181 -29.97 25.73 -17.22
CA ASP A 181 -31.45 25.81 -17.12
C ASP A 181 -31.90 27.09 -16.41
N ASN A 182 -30.96 27.88 -15.90
CA ASN A 182 -31.21 29.11 -15.16
C ASN A 182 -32.17 28.99 -13.98
N ILE A 183 -32.21 27.79 -13.37
CA ILE A 183 -33.02 27.51 -12.18
C ILE A 183 -32.11 27.25 -10.95
N ARG A 184 -32.65 27.49 -9.77
CA ARG A 184 -31.92 27.19 -8.54
C ARG A 184 -31.78 25.70 -8.38
N MET A 185 -30.56 25.27 -8.14
CA MET A 185 -30.22 23.88 -7.89
C MET A 185 -30.74 23.45 -6.51
N GLN A 186 -30.93 22.13 -6.35
CA GLN A 186 -31.31 21.51 -5.07
C GLN A 186 -30.06 21.04 -4.34
N GLU A 187 -30.02 21.21 -3.03
CA GLU A 187 -28.97 20.59 -2.20
C GLU A 187 -29.20 19.09 -2.18
N ALA A 188 -28.18 18.32 -2.54
CA ALA A 188 -28.21 16.87 -2.34
C ALA A 188 -28.08 16.63 -0.83
N VAL A 189 -29.16 16.20 -0.19
CA VAL A 189 -29.15 15.71 1.18
C VAL A 189 -28.29 14.46 1.18
N THR A 190 -27.12 14.51 1.80
CA THR A 190 -26.39 13.31 2.19
C THR A 190 -27.20 12.67 3.33
N GLU A 191 -27.97 11.62 3.02
CA GLU A 191 -28.53 10.76 4.06
C GLU A 191 -27.37 10.24 4.88
N THR A 192 -27.22 10.79 6.06
CA THR A 192 -26.42 10.17 7.13
C THR A 192 -27.20 8.92 7.50
N ILE A 193 -26.78 7.76 7.02
CA ILE A 193 -27.20 6.48 7.57
C ILE A 193 -26.65 6.45 8.99
N GLU A 194 -27.44 6.93 9.96
CA GLU A 194 -27.22 6.62 11.36
C GLU A 194 -27.49 5.11 11.49
N ASN A 195 -26.40 4.33 11.46
CA ASN A 195 -26.42 2.97 11.94
C ASN A 195 -26.67 3.01 13.45
N THR A 196 -27.92 3.05 13.84
CA THR A 196 -28.38 2.66 15.16
C THR A 196 -28.19 1.15 15.28
N THR A 197 -26.98 0.74 15.64
CA THR A 197 -26.75 -0.56 16.24
C THR A 197 -27.26 -0.45 17.68
N GLU A 198 -28.47 -0.90 17.91
CA GLU A 198 -28.92 -1.30 19.24
C GLU A 198 -28.00 -2.43 19.68
N HIS A 199 -27.07 -2.12 20.55
CA HIS A 199 -26.26 -3.10 21.25
C HIS A 199 -27.00 -3.44 22.55
N ASP A 200 -27.65 -4.59 22.58
CA ASP A 200 -28.04 -5.25 23.81
C ASP A 200 -26.80 -5.46 24.67
N THR A 201 -26.75 -4.78 25.80
CA THR A 201 -25.71 -4.93 26.81
C THR A 201 -26.03 -6.15 27.65
N GLU A 202 -25.45 -7.28 27.34
CA GLU A 202 -25.21 -8.34 28.34
C GLU A 202 -23.81 -8.16 28.92
N SER A 203 -23.80 -7.83 30.20
CA SER A 203 -22.61 -7.64 31.03
C SER A 203 -21.94 -8.99 31.32
N VAL A 204 -20.79 -9.25 30.72
CA VAL A 204 -19.87 -10.29 31.20
C VAL A 204 -18.61 -9.60 31.72
N THR A 205 -18.50 -9.57 33.05
CA THR A 205 -17.30 -9.15 33.77
C THR A 205 -16.21 -10.19 33.61
N GLY A 206 -15.23 -9.93 32.76
CA GLY A 206 -14.01 -10.71 32.60
C GLY A 206 -12.78 -9.83 32.78
N SER A 207 -12.17 -9.86 33.96
CA SER A 207 -10.94 -9.15 34.29
C SER A 207 -9.76 -9.64 33.47
N LYS A 208 -9.02 -8.72 32.83
CA LYS A 208 -7.73 -9.00 32.17
C LYS A 208 -6.66 -9.33 33.23
N PRO A 209 -5.86 -10.39 33.06
CA PRO A 209 -4.73 -10.65 33.95
C PRO A 209 -3.62 -9.62 33.77
N LYS A 210 -3.01 -9.20 34.88
CA LYS A 210 -1.89 -8.25 34.90
C LYS A 210 -0.61 -8.94 34.45
N ALA A 211 0.27 -8.18 33.79
CA ALA A 211 1.51 -8.62 33.16
C ALA A 211 2.53 -9.35 34.07
N ASP A 212 2.31 -9.38 35.39
CA ASP A 212 3.23 -10.06 36.36
C ASP A 212 2.96 -11.56 36.56
N GLU A 213 1.82 -12.09 36.11
CA GLU A 213 1.53 -13.53 36.25
C GLU A 213 2.17 -14.40 35.17
N ILE A 214 2.58 -13.82 34.04
CA ILE A 214 3.18 -14.56 32.91
C ILE A 214 4.67 -14.92 33.21
N ARG A 215 5.33 -14.19 34.11
CA ARG A 215 6.75 -14.45 34.44
C ARG A 215 7.00 -15.62 35.40
N ARG A 216 5.97 -16.18 36.04
CA ARG A 216 6.12 -17.28 36.97
C ARG A 216 5.86 -18.70 36.42
N ALA A 217 5.45 -18.81 35.17
CA ALA A 217 5.16 -20.10 34.53
C ALA A 217 6.31 -20.65 33.65
N ILE A 218 7.45 -19.95 33.59
CA ILE A 218 8.63 -20.40 32.84
C ILE A 218 9.87 -20.28 33.76
N SER A 219 9.89 -21.09 34.80
CA SER A 219 11.08 -21.43 35.58
C SER A 219 10.95 -22.85 36.02
#